data_b0779da64bb4da5ed39ea3812b03e5c0
#
_entry.id   b0779da64bb4da5ed39ea3812b03e5c0
#
_cell.length_a   1.000
_cell.length_b   1.000
_cell.length_c   1.000
_cell.angle_alpha   90.00
_cell.angle_beta   90.00
_cell.angle_gamma   90.00
#
_symmetry.space_group_name_H-M   'P 1'
#
loop_
_entity.id
_entity.type
_entity.pdbx_description
1 polymer ?
#
loop_
_entity_poly.entity_id
_entity_poly.type
_entity_poly.pdbx_seq_one_letter_code
_entity_poly.pdbx_strand_id
1 'polypeptide(L)'
;MTREQRRQQLIDVARGLFADRGLDGTSVEEIAAHAEVSKPVVYEHFGGKEGLYAVVVDQEVRRLHDAIFQAISRPHADPRSLIELGTLALLDYIEEEPDGFRIISRDSSPYAPGGTFQTILSSIGSRVEGLLAAQFDRRGFDPATAPLYSQMLVGLVALAGQWWVESHNQTTMTKPQVAAHLVNLAWNGMRNLHPDPVLRVAEGPLASGDHRA
;
A
#
# COMPACT_ATOMS: atom_id res chain seq x y z
N MET A 1 4.27 -4.36 35.52
CA MET A 1 4.04 -4.49 34.07
C MET A 1 3.94 -5.97 33.74
N THR A 2 2.88 -6.38 33.00
CA THR A 2 2.72 -7.77 32.57
C THR A 2 3.67 -8.10 31.40
N ARG A 3 3.86 -9.40 31.11
CA ARG A 3 4.65 -9.85 29.95
C ARG A 3 4.11 -9.26 28.64
N GLU A 4 2.79 -9.21 28.48
CA GLU A 4 2.14 -8.67 27.27
C GLU A 4 2.33 -7.14 27.17
N GLN A 5 2.19 -6.41 28.27
CA GLN A 5 2.45 -4.96 28.30
C GLN A 5 3.91 -4.65 27.94
N ARG A 6 4.86 -5.47 28.41
CA ARG A 6 6.27 -5.34 28.06
C ARG A 6 6.52 -5.61 26.59
N ARG A 7 5.87 -6.65 26.06
CA ARG A 7 5.95 -7.00 24.64
C ARG A 7 5.45 -5.84 23.77
N GLN A 8 4.31 -5.26 24.10
CA GLN A 8 3.74 -4.13 23.34
C GLN A 8 4.63 -2.89 23.43
N GLN A 9 5.15 -2.56 24.61
CA GLN A 9 6.10 -1.44 24.78
C GLN A 9 7.32 -1.58 23.85
N LEU A 10 7.89 -2.78 23.76
CA LEU A 10 9.03 -3.04 22.87
C LEU A 10 8.68 -2.83 21.41
N ILE A 11 7.48 -3.24 20.99
CA ILE A 11 6.97 -3.03 19.63
C ILE A 11 6.83 -1.54 19.33
N ASP A 12 6.20 -0.79 20.24
CA ASP A 12 5.94 0.65 20.05
C ASP A 12 7.25 1.46 19.97
N VAL A 13 8.22 1.16 20.84
CA VAL A 13 9.55 1.78 20.79
C VAL A 13 10.31 1.43 19.52
N ALA A 14 10.31 0.15 19.14
CA ALA A 14 11.02 -0.31 17.96
C ALA A 14 10.42 0.24 16.67
N ARG A 15 9.10 0.41 16.62
CA ARG A 15 8.39 1.00 15.50
C ARG A 15 8.95 2.38 15.12
N GLY A 16 9.10 3.29 16.08
CA GLY A 16 9.69 4.61 15.82
C GLY A 16 11.13 4.53 15.32
N LEU A 17 11.97 3.70 15.96
CA LEU A 17 13.36 3.52 15.56
C LEU A 17 13.50 2.92 14.14
N PHE A 18 12.68 1.93 13.80
CA PHE A 18 12.67 1.33 12.47
C PHE A 18 12.13 2.28 11.39
N ALA A 19 11.15 3.12 11.73
CA ALA A 19 10.65 4.12 10.80
C ALA A 19 11.71 5.16 10.43
N ASP A 20 12.53 5.55 11.40
CA ASP A 20 13.57 6.56 11.19
C ASP A 20 14.79 5.99 10.48
N ARG A 21 15.30 4.84 10.90
CA ARG A 21 16.62 4.31 10.52
C ARG A 21 16.60 2.99 9.75
N GLY A 22 15.45 2.37 9.63
CA GLY A 22 15.30 1.02 9.05
C GLY A 22 15.86 -0.08 9.96
N LEU A 23 15.77 -1.32 9.48
CA LEU A 23 16.28 -2.49 10.20
C LEU A 23 17.80 -2.43 10.41
N ASP A 24 18.56 -2.10 9.36
CA ASP A 24 20.01 -2.11 9.40
C ASP A 24 20.58 -0.98 10.28
N GLY A 25 19.93 0.18 10.28
CA GLY A 25 20.34 1.35 11.07
C GLY A 25 19.94 1.30 12.54
N THR A 26 19.24 0.24 13.00
CA THR A 26 18.76 0.09 14.38
C THR A 26 19.47 -1.06 15.08
N SER A 27 19.88 -0.89 16.35
CA SER A 27 20.51 -1.91 17.17
C SER A 27 19.59 -2.40 18.31
N VAL A 28 19.82 -3.63 18.80
CA VAL A 28 19.12 -4.15 20.00
C VAL A 28 19.43 -3.30 21.23
N GLU A 29 20.63 -2.73 21.29
CA GLU A 29 21.08 -1.83 22.32
C GLU A 29 20.21 -0.57 22.41
N GLU A 30 19.96 0.06 21.28
CA GLU A 30 19.13 1.27 21.18
C GLU A 30 17.68 0.97 21.55
N ILE A 31 17.13 -0.14 21.03
CA ILE A 31 15.76 -0.57 21.37
C ILE A 31 15.64 -0.79 22.89
N ALA A 32 16.58 -1.53 23.49
CA ALA A 32 16.57 -1.81 24.92
C ALA A 32 16.69 -0.54 25.76
N ALA A 33 17.58 0.39 25.36
CA ALA A 33 17.77 1.67 26.03
C ALA A 33 16.51 2.54 25.99
N HIS A 34 15.87 2.68 24.81
CA HIS A 34 14.64 3.47 24.67
C HIS A 34 13.43 2.84 25.38
N ALA A 35 13.39 1.51 25.46
CA ALA A 35 12.35 0.79 26.20
C ALA A 35 12.64 0.66 27.72
N GLU A 36 13.77 1.20 28.19
CA GLU A 36 14.22 1.10 29.59
C GLU A 36 14.27 -0.35 30.09
N VAL A 37 14.82 -1.25 29.27
CA VAL A 37 14.99 -2.66 29.60
C VAL A 37 16.43 -3.12 29.32
N SER A 38 16.78 -4.32 29.79
CA SER A 38 18.04 -4.97 29.41
C SER A 38 17.92 -5.69 28.06
N LYS A 39 19.03 -5.81 27.32
CA LYS A 39 19.08 -6.56 26.05
C LYS A 39 18.49 -7.98 26.12
N PRO A 40 18.77 -8.79 27.17
CA PRO A 40 18.16 -10.12 27.30
C PRO A 40 16.64 -10.12 27.19
N VAL A 41 15.96 -9.07 27.64
CA VAL A 41 14.50 -8.95 27.55
C VAL A 41 14.04 -8.86 26.10
N VAL A 42 14.76 -8.14 25.24
CA VAL A 42 14.46 -8.08 23.80
C VAL A 42 14.63 -9.47 23.15
N TYR A 43 15.74 -10.15 23.48
CA TYR A 43 15.99 -11.51 22.96
C TYR A 43 14.95 -12.52 23.46
N GLU A 44 14.53 -12.43 24.71
CA GLU A 44 13.50 -13.33 25.29
C GLU A 44 12.15 -13.19 24.56
N HIS A 45 11.76 -11.95 24.21
CA HIS A 45 10.46 -11.69 23.59
C HIS A 45 10.44 -11.92 22.07
N PHE A 46 11.55 -11.68 21.37
CA PHE A 46 11.57 -11.59 19.91
C PHE A 46 12.72 -12.33 19.24
N GLY A 47 13.67 -12.86 20.00
CA GLY A 47 14.86 -13.54 19.43
C GLY A 47 15.90 -12.59 18.84
N GLY A 48 15.67 -11.26 18.90
CA GLY A 48 16.55 -10.21 18.37
C GLY A 48 15.79 -9.12 17.62
N LYS A 49 16.52 -8.22 16.97
CA LYS A 49 15.94 -7.09 16.24
C LYS A 49 15.17 -7.54 14.99
N GLU A 50 15.65 -8.58 14.32
CA GLU A 50 15.01 -9.14 13.12
C GLU A 50 13.63 -9.72 13.44
N GLY A 51 13.52 -10.47 14.54
CA GLY A 51 12.24 -11.00 15.00
C GLY A 51 11.28 -9.91 15.45
N LEU A 52 11.79 -8.87 16.12
CA LEU A 52 10.98 -7.71 16.50
C LEU A 52 10.52 -6.91 15.27
N TYR A 53 11.41 -6.71 14.28
CA TYR A 53 11.08 -6.05 13.02
C TYR A 53 9.98 -6.79 12.26
N ALA A 54 10.11 -8.11 12.15
CA ALA A 54 9.09 -8.95 11.50
C ALA A 54 7.71 -8.80 12.15
N VAL A 55 7.65 -8.68 13.49
CA VAL A 55 6.40 -8.45 14.22
C VAL A 55 5.84 -7.05 13.96
N VAL A 56 6.69 -6.04 13.93
CA VAL A 56 6.26 -4.65 13.62
C VAL A 56 5.70 -4.58 12.20
N VAL A 57 6.42 -5.11 11.20
CA VAL A 57 5.96 -5.14 9.80
C VAL A 57 4.64 -5.88 9.67
N ASP A 58 4.50 -7.08 10.27
CA ASP A 58 3.27 -7.87 10.21
C ASP A 58 2.06 -7.11 10.80
N GLN A 59 2.25 -6.38 11.91
CA GLN A 59 1.19 -5.56 12.48
C GLN A 59 0.77 -4.42 11.56
N GLU A 60 1.72 -3.69 10.98
CA GLU A 60 1.43 -2.56 10.09
C GLU A 60 0.78 -3.03 8.77
N VAL A 61 1.26 -4.15 8.22
CA VAL A 61 0.65 -4.80 7.04
C VAL A 61 -0.82 -5.13 7.31
N ARG A 62 -1.12 -5.74 8.46
CA ARG A 62 -2.51 -6.06 8.83
C ARG A 62 -3.37 -4.83 9.02
N ARG A 63 -2.87 -3.80 9.72
CA ARG A 63 -3.62 -2.55 9.95
C ARG A 63 -4.02 -1.90 8.63
N LEU A 64 -3.07 -1.72 7.72
CA LEU A 64 -3.34 -1.12 6.41
C LEU A 64 -4.29 -1.99 5.57
N HIS A 65 -4.02 -3.30 5.52
CA HIS A 65 -4.89 -4.24 4.80
C HIS A 65 -6.33 -4.17 5.28
N ASP A 66 -6.54 -4.26 6.60
CA ASP A 66 -7.88 -4.29 7.20
C ASP A 66 -8.61 -2.96 6.98
N ALA A 67 -7.91 -1.83 7.12
CA ALA A 67 -8.50 -0.50 6.87
C ALA A 67 -9.02 -0.39 5.43
N ILE A 68 -8.19 -0.73 4.44
CA ILE A 68 -8.59 -0.64 3.02
C ILE A 68 -9.65 -1.69 2.69
N PHE A 69 -9.46 -2.93 3.15
CA PHE A 69 -10.38 -4.03 2.83
C PHE A 69 -11.80 -3.78 3.37
N GLN A 70 -11.93 -3.26 4.59
CA GLN A 70 -13.22 -2.85 5.16
C GLN A 70 -13.86 -1.73 4.34
N ALA A 71 -13.08 -0.76 3.90
CA ALA A 71 -13.56 0.37 3.11
C ALA A 71 -14.16 -0.08 1.76
N ILE A 72 -13.45 -0.96 1.03
CA ILE A 72 -13.89 -1.43 -0.31
C ILE A 72 -14.85 -2.63 -0.26
N SER A 73 -15.14 -3.19 0.90
CA SER A 73 -16.06 -4.32 1.08
C SER A 73 -17.45 -3.90 1.53
N ARG A 74 -17.78 -2.61 1.50
CA ARG A 74 -19.10 -2.11 1.92
C ARG A 74 -20.22 -2.64 1.02
N PRO A 75 -21.25 -3.29 1.55
CA PRO A 75 -22.39 -3.76 0.78
C PRO A 75 -23.10 -2.59 0.09
N HIS A 76 -23.53 -2.81 -1.15
CA HIS A 76 -24.32 -1.86 -1.95
C HIS A 76 -23.63 -0.50 -2.25
N ALA A 77 -22.35 -0.34 -1.95
CA ALA A 77 -21.62 0.84 -2.39
C ALA A 77 -21.51 0.87 -3.93
N ASP A 78 -21.77 2.04 -4.52
CA ASP A 78 -21.56 2.21 -5.95
C ASP A 78 -20.06 2.22 -6.30
N PRO A 79 -19.69 1.91 -7.56
CA PRO A 79 -18.28 1.77 -7.95
C PRO A 79 -17.44 3.02 -7.69
N ARG A 80 -18.00 4.22 -7.80
CA ARG A 80 -17.29 5.46 -7.52
C ARG A 80 -16.99 5.60 -6.03
N SER A 81 -18.00 5.35 -5.19
CA SER A 81 -17.85 5.36 -3.73
C SER A 81 -16.79 4.35 -3.26
N LEU A 82 -16.65 3.19 -3.91
CA LEU A 82 -15.59 2.24 -3.55
C LEU A 82 -14.19 2.79 -3.83
N ILE A 83 -13.99 3.53 -4.94
CA ILE A 83 -12.71 4.21 -5.23
C ILE A 83 -12.46 5.30 -4.18
N GLU A 84 -13.46 6.11 -3.85
CA GLU A 84 -13.37 7.15 -2.82
C GLU A 84 -12.99 6.58 -1.46
N LEU A 85 -13.72 5.57 -1.02
CA LEU A 85 -13.49 4.93 0.29
C LEU A 85 -12.13 4.25 0.39
N GLY A 86 -11.71 3.52 -0.65
CA GLY A 86 -10.39 2.88 -0.67
C GLY A 86 -9.26 3.91 -0.68
N THR A 87 -9.41 5.00 -1.44
CA THR A 87 -8.45 6.11 -1.47
C THR A 87 -8.35 6.79 -0.10
N LEU A 88 -9.49 7.13 0.51
CA LEU A 88 -9.51 7.76 1.82
C LEU A 88 -8.92 6.84 2.89
N ALA A 89 -9.23 5.55 2.88
CA ALA A 89 -8.69 4.60 3.86
C ALA A 89 -7.16 4.51 3.81
N LEU A 90 -6.56 4.56 2.62
CA LEU A 90 -5.10 4.64 2.51
C LEU A 90 -4.56 5.96 3.04
N LEU A 91 -5.15 7.09 2.65
CA LEU A 91 -4.67 8.41 3.07
C LEU A 91 -4.91 8.66 4.58
N ASP A 92 -5.99 8.12 5.16
CA ASP A 92 -6.25 8.13 6.60
C ASP A 92 -5.15 7.36 7.35
N TYR A 93 -4.86 6.13 6.91
CA TYR A 93 -3.77 5.34 7.49
C TYR A 93 -2.42 6.05 7.41
N ILE A 94 -2.10 6.68 6.29
CA ILE A 94 -0.86 7.44 6.11
C ILE A 94 -0.77 8.60 7.12
N GLU A 95 -1.86 9.32 7.35
CA GLU A 95 -1.91 10.47 8.25
C GLU A 95 -1.87 10.06 9.72
N GLU A 96 -2.58 8.99 10.08
CA GLU A 96 -2.68 8.50 11.44
C GLU A 96 -1.47 7.66 11.87
N GLU A 97 -0.84 6.93 10.93
CA GLU A 97 0.22 5.96 11.18
C GLU A 97 1.45 6.18 10.26
N PRO A 98 2.04 7.39 10.23
CA PRO A 98 3.09 7.72 9.27
C PRO A 98 4.34 6.84 9.41
N ASP A 99 4.69 6.43 10.63
CA ASP A 99 5.82 5.55 10.90
C ASP A 99 5.56 4.14 10.35
N GLY A 100 4.35 3.64 10.56
CA GLY A 100 3.92 2.35 10.00
C GLY A 100 4.02 2.33 8.48
N PHE A 101 3.50 3.37 7.83
CA PHE A 101 3.57 3.47 6.37
C PHE A 101 5.02 3.57 5.86
N ARG A 102 5.90 4.33 6.54
CA ARG A 102 7.32 4.41 6.18
C ARG A 102 8.01 3.05 6.27
N ILE A 103 7.71 2.25 7.30
CA ILE A 103 8.27 0.91 7.46
C ILE A 103 7.85 0.03 6.29
N ILE A 104 6.55 -0.12 6.04
CA ILE A 104 6.04 -1.06 5.04
C ILE A 104 6.35 -0.62 3.60
N SER A 105 6.40 0.69 3.30
CA SER A 105 6.70 1.20 1.96
C SER A 105 8.18 1.07 1.58
N ARG A 106 9.09 1.06 2.57
CA ARG A 106 10.53 0.86 2.37
C ARG A 106 10.93 -0.60 2.40
N ASP A 107 10.06 -1.49 2.93
CA ASP A 107 10.46 -2.85 3.22
C ASP A 107 10.50 -3.73 1.98
N SER A 108 11.72 -4.13 1.63
CA SER A 108 12.01 -5.22 0.69
C SER A 108 12.63 -6.42 1.44
N SER A 109 12.49 -6.47 2.77
CA SER A 109 13.20 -7.40 3.64
C SER A 109 12.67 -8.84 3.48
N PRO A 110 13.57 -9.83 3.32
CA PRO A 110 13.21 -11.25 3.35
C PRO A 110 12.75 -11.74 4.74
N TYR A 111 12.87 -10.90 5.77
CA TYR A 111 12.49 -11.21 7.16
C TYR A 111 11.04 -10.85 7.51
N ALA A 112 10.24 -10.36 6.57
CA ALA A 112 8.82 -10.04 6.78
C ALA A 112 7.92 -11.24 6.43
N PRO A 113 7.57 -12.13 7.38
CA PRO A 113 6.79 -13.34 7.09
C PRO A 113 5.33 -13.04 6.71
N GLY A 114 4.82 -11.85 7.03
CA GLY A 114 3.45 -11.41 6.73
C GLY A 114 3.28 -10.75 5.36
N GLY A 115 4.34 -10.60 4.60
CA GLY A 115 4.33 -9.95 3.31
C GLY A 115 4.82 -8.49 3.35
N THR A 116 5.24 -8.04 2.19
CA THR A 116 5.69 -6.69 1.92
C THR A 116 4.50 -5.82 1.51
N PHE A 117 4.72 -4.53 1.33
CA PHE A 117 3.74 -3.62 0.71
C PHE A 117 3.16 -4.20 -0.60
N GLN A 118 3.97 -4.91 -1.38
CA GLN A 118 3.54 -5.61 -2.59
C GLN A 118 2.49 -6.71 -2.33
N THR A 119 2.58 -7.41 -1.22
CA THR A 119 1.58 -8.43 -0.84
C THR A 119 0.24 -7.78 -0.50
N ILE A 120 0.26 -6.62 0.18
CA ILE A 120 -0.96 -5.84 0.44
C ILE A 120 -1.58 -5.41 -0.89
N LEU A 121 -0.79 -4.80 -1.78
CA LEU A 121 -1.27 -4.35 -3.09
C LEU A 121 -1.84 -5.50 -3.91
N SER A 122 -1.22 -6.68 -3.88
CA SER A 122 -1.71 -7.88 -4.56
C SER A 122 -3.05 -8.36 -3.98
N SER A 123 -3.18 -8.40 -2.65
CA SER A 123 -4.44 -8.81 -1.98
C SER A 123 -5.59 -7.84 -2.28
N ILE A 124 -5.33 -6.54 -2.19
CA ILE A 124 -6.30 -5.49 -2.55
C ILE A 124 -6.63 -5.58 -4.04
N GLY A 125 -5.60 -5.77 -4.89
CA GLY A 125 -5.74 -5.95 -6.33
C GLY A 125 -6.70 -7.09 -6.68
N SER A 126 -6.55 -8.25 -6.07
CA SER A 126 -7.45 -9.40 -6.28
C SER A 126 -8.91 -9.09 -5.87
N ARG A 127 -9.10 -8.32 -4.80
CA ARG A 127 -10.44 -7.88 -4.40
C ARG A 127 -11.05 -6.91 -5.40
N VAL A 128 -10.28 -5.92 -5.87
CA VAL A 128 -10.70 -4.93 -6.88
C VAL A 128 -10.98 -5.61 -8.22
N GLU A 129 -10.15 -6.58 -8.62
CA GLU A 129 -10.34 -7.40 -9.83
C GLU A 129 -11.70 -8.07 -9.84
N GLY A 130 -12.08 -8.76 -8.75
CA GLY A 130 -13.41 -9.41 -8.68
C GLY A 130 -14.56 -8.40 -8.82
N LEU A 131 -14.42 -7.20 -8.25
CA LEU A 131 -15.41 -6.13 -8.39
C LEU A 131 -15.48 -5.60 -9.84
N LEU A 132 -14.33 -5.43 -10.49
CA LEU A 132 -14.25 -4.96 -11.87
C LEU A 132 -14.76 -6.00 -12.86
N ALA A 133 -14.39 -7.28 -12.72
CA ALA A 133 -14.85 -8.34 -13.60
C ALA A 133 -16.38 -8.41 -13.64
N ALA A 134 -17.04 -8.35 -12.48
CA ALA A 134 -18.50 -8.31 -12.39
C ALA A 134 -19.13 -7.05 -13.02
N GLN A 135 -18.43 -5.92 -13.03
CA GLN A 135 -18.90 -4.69 -13.67
C GLN A 135 -18.68 -4.72 -15.19
N PHE A 136 -17.55 -5.27 -15.63
CA PHE A 136 -17.19 -5.39 -17.03
C PHE A 136 -18.16 -6.30 -17.76
N ASP A 137 -18.45 -7.48 -17.20
CA ASP A 137 -19.45 -8.41 -17.73
C ASP A 137 -20.81 -7.71 -17.96
N ARG A 138 -21.30 -6.98 -16.95
CA ARG A 138 -22.57 -6.24 -17.04
C ARG A 138 -22.59 -5.12 -18.09
N ARG A 139 -21.42 -4.58 -18.46
CA ARG A 139 -21.27 -3.46 -19.39
C ARG A 139 -20.82 -3.90 -20.79
N GLY A 140 -20.63 -5.20 -21.02
CA GLY A 140 -20.17 -5.73 -22.30
C GLY A 140 -18.68 -5.51 -22.56
N PHE A 141 -17.87 -5.31 -21.53
CA PHE A 141 -16.40 -5.35 -21.61
C PHE A 141 -15.92 -6.77 -21.37
N ASP A 142 -14.73 -7.10 -21.88
CA ASP A 142 -14.09 -8.38 -21.62
C ASP A 142 -13.62 -8.47 -20.14
N PRO A 143 -14.22 -9.37 -19.32
CA PRO A 143 -13.82 -9.54 -17.94
C PRO A 143 -12.35 -9.97 -17.77
N ALA A 144 -11.73 -10.59 -18.79
CA ALA A 144 -10.32 -10.96 -18.78
C ALA A 144 -9.37 -9.76 -18.70
N THR A 145 -9.84 -8.54 -18.95
CA THR A 145 -9.06 -7.30 -18.79
C THR A 145 -9.11 -6.73 -17.37
N ALA A 146 -9.99 -7.24 -16.49
CA ALA A 146 -10.14 -6.74 -15.11
C ALA A 146 -8.85 -6.77 -14.30
N PRO A 147 -7.97 -7.79 -14.39
CA PRO A 147 -6.69 -7.80 -13.67
C PRO A 147 -5.82 -6.58 -14.01
N LEU A 148 -5.72 -6.20 -15.30
CA LEU A 148 -4.96 -5.05 -15.75
C LEU A 148 -5.50 -3.75 -15.15
N TYR A 149 -6.80 -3.52 -15.23
CA TYR A 149 -7.42 -2.31 -14.66
C TYR A 149 -7.36 -2.28 -13.14
N SER A 150 -7.42 -3.42 -12.48
CA SER A 150 -7.21 -3.54 -11.04
C SER A 150 -5.81 -3.06 -10.65
N GLN A 151 -4.77 -3.53 -11.34
CA GLN A 151 -3.39 -3.11 -11.09
C GLN A 151 -3.19 -1.60 -11.36
N MET A 152 -3.80 -1.07 -12.42
CA MET A 152 -3.74 0.37 -12.70
C MET A 152 -4.38 1.20 -11.57
N LEU A 153 -5.56 0.82 -11.08
CA LEU A 153 -6.25 1.56 -10.01
C LEU A 153 -5.49 1.49 -8.69
N VAL A 154 -5.07 0.29 -8.29
CA VAL A 154 -4.32 0.09 -7.05
C VAL A 154 -2.98 0.82 -7.10
N GLY A 155 -2.26 0.72 -8.22
CA GLY A 155 -1.00 1.43 -8.42
C GLY A 155 -1.17 2.96 -8.40
N LEU A 156 -2.21 3.49 -9.05
CA LEU A 156 -2.52 4.92 -9.04
C LEU A 156 -2.69 5.45 -7.61
N VAL A 157 -3.49 4.77 -6.80
CA VAL A 157 -3.78 5.18 -5.42
C VAL A 157 -2.55 5.01 -4.53
N ALA A 158 -1.84 3.89 -4.64
CA ALA A 158 -0.66 3.57 -3.83
C ALA A 158 0.49 4.55 -4.09
N LEU A 159 0.83 4.80 -5.37
CA LEU A 159 1.92 5.72 -5.73
C LEU A 159 1.59 7.18 -5.40
N ALA A 160 0.34 7.59 -5.55
CA ALA A 160 -0.07 8.93 -5.16
C ALA A 160 -0.05 9.11 -3.62
N GLY A 161 -0.42 8.08 -2.86
CA GLY A 161 -0.27 8.08 -1.40
C GLY A 161 1.19 8.18 -0.97
N GLN A 162 2.08 7.42 -1.61
CA GLN A 162 3.51 7.48 -1.35
C GLN A 162 4.08 8.89 -1.67
N TRP A 163 3.75 9.43 -2.84
CA TRP A 163 4.14 10.79 -3.22
C TRP A 163 3.64 11.82 -2.20
N TRP A 164 2.40 11.70 -1.73
CA TRP A 164 1.83 12.64 -0.76
C TRP A 164 2.60 12.65 0.57
N VAL A 165 3.00 11.48 1.08
CA VAL A 165 3.86 11.39 2.28
C VAL A 165 5.20 12.06 2.06
N GLU A 166 5.86 11.73 0.95
CA GLU A 166 7.20 12.25 0.63
C GLU A 166 7.18 13.77 0.39
N SER A 167 6.07 14.28 -0.15
CA SER A 167 5.88 15.70 -0.50
C SER A 167 5.22 16.52 0.62
N HIS A 168 4.98 15.97 1.80
CA HIS A 168 4.22 16.63 2.87
C HIS A 168 4.71 18.05 3.22
N ASN A 169 6.01 18.30 3.12
CA ASN A 169 6.60 19.63 3.34
C ASN A 169 6.65 20.52 2.09
N GLN A 170 6.26 20.01 0.92
CA GLN A 170 6.36 20.71 -0.37
C GLN A 170 5.00 20.98 -1.00
N THR A 171 3.97 20.26 -0.60
CA THR A 171 2.60 20.44 -1.11
C THR A 171 1.71 21.11 -0.08
N THR A 172 0.84 22.02 -0.56
CA THR A 172 -0.24 22.62 0.24
C THR A 172 -1.55 21.85 0.13
N MET A 173 -1.57 20.74 -0.62
CA MET A 173 -2.79 19.96 -0.83
C MET A 173 -3.19 19.22 0.43
N THR A 174 -4.44 19.41 0.82
CA THR A 174 -5.04 18.63 1.93
C THR A 174 -5.42 17.21 1.48
N LYS A 175 -5.56 16.30 2.42
CA LYS A 175 -6.03 14.92 2.18
C LYS A 175 -7.29 14.85 1.29
N PRO A 176 -8.38 15.61 1.58
CA PRO A 176 -9.57 15.61 0.72
C PRO A 176 -9.30 16.09 -0.71
N GLN A 177 -8.39 17.04 -0.90
CA GLN A 177 -8.01 17.50 -2.24
C GLN A 177 -7.25 16.42 -3.00
N VAL A 178 -6.28 15.76 -2.38
CA VAL A 178 -5.56 14.64 -3.01
C VAL A 178 -6.53 13.52 -3.38
N ALA A 179 -7.40 13.12 -2.46
CA ALA A 179 -8.42 12.11 -2.72
C ALA A 179 -9.35 12.51 -3.88
N ALA A 180 -9.81 13.76 -3.90
CA ALA A 180 -10.70 14.26 -4.95
C ALA A 180 -10.05 14.22 -6.34
N HIS A 181 -8.77 14.58 -6.47
CA HIS A 181 -8.04 14.51 -7.73
C HIS A 181 -7.82 13.07 -8.20
N LEU A 182 -7.45 12.17 -7.29
CA LEU A 182 -7.30 10.74 -7.59
C LEU A 182 -8.61 10.13 -8.09
N VAL A 183 -9.68 10.34 -7.35
CA VAL A 183 -11.01 9.83 -7.71
C VAL A 183 -11.50 10.43 -9.03
N ASN A 184 -11.29 11.72 -9.25
CA ASN A 184 -11.66 12.38 -10.49
C ASN A 184 -10.96 11.74 -11.71
N LEU A 185 -9.67 11.49 -11.62
CA LEU A 185 -8.91 10.83 -12.69
C LEU A 185 -9.37 9.39 -12.90
N ALA A 186 -9.38 8.59 -11.83
CA ALA A 186 -9.76 7.19 -11.88
C ALA A 186 -11.19 6.99 -12.40
N TRP A 187 -12.15 7.71 -11.84
CA TRP A 187 -13.56 7.58 -12.20
C TRP A 187 -13.86 8.02 -13.63
N ASN A 188 -13.35 9.17 -14.07
CA ASN A 188 -13.60 9.66 -15.41
C ASN A 188 -12.90 8.80 -16.47
N GLY A 189 -11.72 8.27 -16.17
CA GLY A 189 -11.07 7.27 -17.02
C GLY A 189 -11.91 6.00 -17.15
N MET A 190 -12.34 5.42 -16.02
CA MET A 190 -13.14 4.19 -15.98
C MET A 190 -14.53 4.34 -16.63
N ARG A 191 -15.14 5.53 -16.58
CA ARG A 191 -16.43 5.77 -17.26
C ARG A 191 -16.35 5.77 -18.76
N ASN A 192 -15.22 6.19 -19.29
CA ASN A 192 -15.01 6.40 -20.73
C ASN A 192 -14.08 5.35 -21.35
N LEU A 193 -13.99 4.16 -20.74
CA LEU A 193 -13.24 3.04 -21.32
C LEU A 193 -13.82 2.66 -22.66
N HIS A 194 -12.91 2.34 -23.59
CA HIS A 194 -13.28 1.75 -24.89
C HIS A 194 -13.15 0.23 -24.79
N PRO A 195 -14.13 -0.57 -25.31
CA PRO A 195 -14.05 -2.03 -25.24
C PRO A 195 -12.81 -2.59 -25.95
N ASP A 196 -12.48 -2.03 -27.13
CA ASP A 196 -11.34 -2.41 -27.95
C ASP A 196 -10.41 -1.20 -28.13
N PRO A 197 -9.53 -0.90 -27.14
CA PRO A 197 -8.63 0.23 -27.25
C PRO A 197 -7.51 -0.05 -28.25
N VAL A 198 -7.27 0.88 -29.17
CA VAL A 198 -6.18 0.81 -30.16
C VAL A 198 -5.20 1.95 -30.00
N LEU A 199 -3.92 1.67 -30.24
CA LEU A 199 -2.87 2.70 -30.22
C LEU A 199 -2.87 3.48 -31.55
N ARG A 200 -3.08 4.78 -31.50
CA ARG A 200 -3.04 5.63 -32.70
C ARG A 200 -1.61 5.79 -33.28
N VAL A 201 -0.59 5.53 -32.47
CA VAL A 201 0.84 5.64 -32.87
C VAL A 201 1.34 4.40 -33.58
N ALA A 202 0.62 3.25 -33.51
CA ALA A 202 1.03 1.99 -34.12
C ALA A 202 0.93 1.97 -35.67
N GLU A 203 0.30 2.97 -36.30
CA GLU A 203 0.15 3.09 -37.73
C GLU A 203 1.20 4.00 -38.41
N GLY A 204 2.25 4.39 -37.69
CA GLY A 204 3.34 5.22 -38.23
C GLY A 204 4.50 4.40 -38.84
N PRO A 205 5.37 5.00 -39.68
CA PRO A 205 6.33 4.32 -40.59
C PRO A 205 7.56 3.71 -39.93
N LEU A 206 7.49 3.20 -38.72
CA LEU A 206 8.63 2.53 -38.07
C LEU A 206 8.76 1.04 -38.41
N ALA A 207 7.89 0.50 -39.28
CA ALA A 207 7.90 -0.90 -39.65
C ALA A 207 8.60 -1.20 -41.02
N SER A 208 9.24 -0.23 -41.65
CA SER A 208 10.01 -0.45 -42.90
C SER A 208 11.50 -0.21 -42.68
N GLY A 209 12.10 -0.96 -41.75
CA GLY A 209 13.55 -1.22 -41.70
C GLY A 209 13.89 -2.29 -42.70
N ASP A 210 14.12 -1.87 -43.96
CA ASP A 210 14.60 -2.66 -45.08
C ASP A 210 15.92 -3.36 -44.73
N HIS A 211 15.86 -4.66 -44.50
CA HIS A 211 17.04 -5.52 -44.58
C HIS A 211 17.30 -5.90 -46.01
N ARG A 212 17.95 -5.02 -46.76
CA ARG A 212 18.64 -5.36 -48.00
C ARG A 212 20.13 -5.10 -47.83
N ALA A 213 20.87 -6.14 -47.85
CA ALA A 213 22.18 -6.47 -48.40
C ALA A 213 22.99 -7.33 -47.44
#